data_bdfc1e0da80bc5d6a9d4a0742691b881
#
_entry.id   bdfc1e0da80bc5d6a9d4a0742691b881
#
_cell.length_a   1.000
_cell.length_b   1.000
_cell.length_c   1.000
_cell.angle_alpha   90.00
_cell.angle_beta   90.00
_cell.angle_gamma   90.00
#
_symmetry.space_group_name_H-M   'P 1'
#
loop_
_entity.id
_entity.type
_entity.pdbx_description
1 polymer ?
#
loop_
_entity_poly.entity_id
_entity_poly.type
_entity_poly.pdbx_seq_one_letter_code
_entity_poly.pdbx_strand_id
1 'polypeptide(L)'
;MRVHGKNRIEKVSVCKVDDNFKDLPGTEFEITCDTLLVSVGLIPENELIEMAGVAIDKKTNSPVSEETNKTSIEGLFVCGNSFKVYDLADSVAKDSLLAGKQAAEYLKGLK
;
A
#
# COMPACT_ATOMS: atom_id res chain seq x y z
N MET A 1 13.84 -14.06 4.06
CA MET A 1 13.06 -15.32 4.01
C MET A 1 13.20 -15.97 2.65
N ARG A 2 13.35 -17.30 2.57
CA ARG A 2 13.43 -18.06 1.31
C ARG A 2 12.50 -19.26 1.37
N VAL A 3 11.77 -19.53 0.30
CA VAL A 3 10.84 -20.66 0.18
C VAL A 3 11.51 -21.76 -0.65
N HIS A 4 11.39 -23.01 -0.23
CA HIS A 4 11.95 -24.18 -0.87
C HIS A 4 10.84 -25.16 -1.24
N GLY A 5 11.02 -25.85 -2.35
CA GLY A 5 10.11 -26.83 -2.94
C GLY A 5 9.96 -26.60 -4.43
N LYS A 6 9.64 -27.64 -5.18
CA LYS A 6 9.49 -27.56 -6.64
C LYS A 6 8.03 -27.46 -7.08
N ASN A 7 7.18 -28.36 -6.62
CA ASN A 7 5.76 -28.42 -6.94
C ASN A 7 4.89 -27.93 -5.78
N ARG A 8 5.40 -28.00 -4.59
CA ARG A 8 4.78 -27.61 -3.33
C ARG A 8 5.85 -27.09 -2.38
N ILE A 9 5.45 -26.28 -1.41
CA ILE A 9 6.36 -25.86 -0.36
C ILE A 9 6.74 -27.07 0.49
N GLU A 10 8.03 -27.24 0.76
CA GLU A 10 8.59 -28.29 1.60
C GLU A 10 9.20 -27.73 2.88
N LYS A 11 9.75 -26.53 2.79
CA LYS A 11 10.28 -25.79 3.93
C LYS A 11 10.47 -24.32 3.62
N VAL A 12 10.63 -23.52 4.66
CA VAL A 12 11.02 -22.11 4.58
C VAL A 12 12.29 -21.87 5.41
N SER A 13 13.22 -21.07 4.89
CA SER A 13 14.35 -20.55 5.64
C SER A 13 14.02 -19.14 6.13
N VAL A 14 14.22 -18.90 7.41
CA VAL A 14 13.98 -17.64 8.11
C VAL A 14 15.27 -17.20 8.78
N CYS A 15 15.53 -15.91 8.84
CA CYS A 15 16.65 -15.34 9.58
C CYS A 15 16.18 -14.16 10.43
N LYS A 16 16.95 -13.80 11.44
CA LYS A 16 16.75 -12.54 12.15
C LYS A 16 17.20 -11.39 11.28
N VAL A 17 16.60 -10.22 11.48
CA VAL A 17 16.99 -8.97 10.83
C VAL A 17 17.41 -7.94 11.87
N ASP A 18 18.23 -6.98 11.45
CA ASP A 18 18.55 -5.80 12.25
C ASP A 18 17.41 -4.75 12.22
N ASP A 19 17.62 -3.63 12.90
CA ASP A 19 16.64 -2.52 12.94
C ASP A 19 16.40 -1.86 11.57
N ASN A 20 17.24 -2.14 10.58
CA ASN A 20 17.10 -1.68 9.21
C ASN A 20 16.55 -2.77 8.26
N PHE A 21 16.00 -3.85 8.82
CA PHE A 21 15.49 -5.03 8.09
C PHE A 21 16.52 -5.75 7.22
N LYS A 22 17.82 -5.67 7.57
CA LYS A 22 18.87 -6.43 6.90
C LYS A 22 19.07 -7.77 7.59
N ASP A 23 19.24 -8.82 6.80
CA ASP A 23 19.46 -10.17 7.27
C ASP A 23 20.72 -10.23 8.15
N LEU A 24 20.61 -10.84 9.32
CA LEU A 24 21.74 -11.11 10.22
C LEU A 24 22.35 -12.47 9.88
N PRO A 25 23.58 -12.52 9.31
CA PRO A 25 24.24 -13.78 8.94
C PRO A 25 24.41 -14.73 10.12
N GLY A 26 24.21 -16.03 9.87
CA GLY A 26 24.37 -17.06 10.90
C GLY A 26 23.15 -17.19 11.84
N THR A 27 22.05 -16.51 11.56
CA THR A 27 20.81 -16.65 12.32
C THR A 27 19.73 -17.41 11.56
N GLU A 28 20.07 -17.95 10.40
CA GLU A 28 19.15 -18.71 9.56
C GLU A 28 18.75 -20.01 10.25
N PHE A 29 17.46 -20.33 10.16
CA PHE A 29 16.92 -21.62 10.54
C PHE A 29 15.83 -22.04 9.57
N GLU A 30 15.57 -23.33 9.47
CA GLU A 30 14.59 -23.89 8.55
C GLU A 30 13.37 -24.40 9.31
N ILE A 31 12.19 -24.18 8.71
CA ILE A 31 10.93 -24.70 9.21
C ILE A 31 10.35 -25.58 8.10
N THR A 32 10.17 -26.87 8.39
CA THR A 32 9.46 -27.77 7.48
C THR A 32 7.97 -27.45 7.50
N CYS A 33 7.41 -27.15 6.35
CA CYS A 33 5.98 -26.85 6.19
C CYS A 33 5.55 -27.13 4.75
N ASP A 34 4.30 -27.40 4.55
CA ASP A 34 3.69 -27.61 3.24
C ASP A 34 2.87 -26.39 2.78
N THR A 35 2.64 -25.45 3.68
CA THR A 35 1.85 -24.24 3.45
C THR A 35 2.48 -23.07 4.19
N LEU A 36 2.57 -21.91 3.53
CA LEU A 36 3.02 -20.66 4.11
C LEU A 36 1.94 -19.60 3.94
N LEU A 37 1.43 -19.08 5.06
CA LEU A 37 0.52 -17.93 5.07
C LEU A 37 1.34 -16.67 5.29
N VAL A 38 1.19 -15.71 4.39
CA VAL A 38 1.93 -14.44 4.43
C VAL A 38 0.96 -13.30 4.69
N SER A 39 1.28 -12.48 5.70
CA SER A 39 0.55 -11.25 6.03
C SER A 39 1.56 -10.13 6.22
N VAL A 40 2.06 -9.60 5.12
CA VAL A 40 3.15 -8.59 5.07
C VAL A 40 2.65 -7.15 4.95
N GLY A 41 1.44 -6.88 5.36
CA GLY A 41 0.80 -5.58 5.23
C GLY A 41 -0.03 -5.45 3.95
N LEU A 42 -0.56 -4.26 3.76
CA LEU A 42 -1.42 -3.90 2.65
C LEU A 42 -0.68 -2.92 1.73
N ILE A 43 -1.02 -2.94 0.46
CA ILE A 43 -0.53 -2.01 -0.55
C ILE A 43 -1.73 -1.18 -1.02
N PRO A 44 -1.58 0.14 -1.26
CA PRO A 44 -2.63 0.95 -1.86
C PRO A 44 -3.08 0.35 -3.20
N GLU A 45 -4.38 0.32 -3.44
CA GLU A 45 -4.98 -0.27 -4.63
C GLU A 45 -5.16 0.82 -5.69
N ASN A 46 -4.17 0.99 -6.56
CA ASN A 46 -4.02 2.15 -7.44
C ASN A 46 -4.26 1.84 -8.92
N GLU A 47 -4.56 0.63 -9.31
CA GLU A 47 -4.61 0.21 -10.71
C GLU A 47 -5.47 1.15 -11.58
N LEU A 48 -6.66 1.51 -11.11
CA LEU A 48 -7.54 2.43 -11.83
C LEU A 48 -6.99 3.86 -11.89
N ILE A 49 -6.30 4.29 -10.84
CA ILE A 49 -5.70 5.62 -10.74
C ILE A 49 -4.49 5.73 -11.67
N GLU A 50 -3.67 4.68 -11.73
CA GLU A 50 -2.55 4.57 -12.68
C GLU A 50 -3.05 4.56 -14.14
N MET A 51 -4.11 3.80 -14.43
CA MET A 51 -4.75 3.80 -15.75
C MET A 51 -5.29 5.17 -16.15
N ALA A 52 -5.71 5.98 -15.18
CA ALA A 52 -6.12 7.37 -15.43
C ALA A 52 -4.92 8.32 -15.64
N GLY A 53 -3.68 7.86 -15.46
CA GLY A 53 -2.46 8.65 -15.66
C GLY A 53 -2.03 9.47 -14.43
N VAL A 54 -2.54 9.16 -13.25
CA VAL A 54 -2.10 9.82 -12.00
C VAL A 54 -0.68 9.37 -11.66
N ALA A 55 0.18 10.31 -11.28
CA ALA A 55 1.52 10.01 -10.82
C ALA A 55 1.50 9.25 -9.49
N ILE A 56 2.26 8.16 -9.41
CA ILE A 56 2.39 7.33 -8.21
C ILE A 56 3.80 7.46 -7.64
N ASP A 57 3.90 7.67 -6.35
CA ASP A 57 5.17 7.63 -5.62
C ASP A 57 5.66 6.18 -5.49
N LYS A 58 6.83 5.89 -6.05
CA LYS A 58 7.42 4.55 -6.10
C LYS A 58 7.81 3.98 -4.73
N LYS A 59 7.97 4.81 -3.70
CA LYS A 59 8.36 4.36 -2.37
C LYS A 59 7.16 3.95 -1.53
N THR A 60 6.10 4.76 -1.59
CA THR A 60 4.89 4.57 -0.80
C THR A 60 3.81 3.80 -1.56
N ASN A 61 3.95 3.69 -2.88
CA ASN A 61 2.94 3.20 -3.80
C ASN A 61 1.59 3.94 -3.66
N SER A 62 1.66 5.22 -3.32
CA SER A 62 0.49 6.09 -3.17
C SER A 62 0.45 7.13 -4.28
N PRO A 63 -0.72 7.64 -4.66
CA PRO A 63 -0.81 8.77 -5.57
C PRO A 63 -0.02 9.98 -5.04
N VAL A 64 0.76 10.60 -5.93
CA VAL A 64 1.45 11.86 -5.61
C VAL A 64 0.38 12.94 -5.44
N SER A 65 0.41 13.62 -4.30
CA SER A 65 -0.53 14.67 -3.96
C SER A 65 0.23 15.82 -3.30
N GLU A 66 0.03 17.02 -3.80
CA GLU A 66 0.52 18.25 -3.16
C GLU A 66 -0.41 18.70 -2.03
N GLU A 67 -1.69 18.36 -2.15
CA GLU A 67 -2.71 18.57 -1.14
C GLU A 67 -3.45 17.27 -0.87
N THR A 68 -3.92 17.08 0.36
CA THR A 68 -4.65 15.89 0.78
C THR A 68 -5.80 15.57 -0.20
N ASN A 69 -5.86 14.33 -0.67
CA ASN A 69 -6.89 13.77 -1.55
C ASN A 69 -6.98 14.33 -2.99
N LYS A 70 -6.24 15.37 -3.35
CA LYS A 70 -6.13 15.83 -4.73
C LYS A 70 -5.04 15.05 -5.44
N THR A 71 -5.27 14.67 -6.69
CA THR A 71 -4.26 14.00 -7.52
C THR A 71 -3.53 15.00 -8.42
N SER A 72 -2.54 14.53 -9.16
CA SER A 72 -1.85 15.29 -10.21
C SER A 72 -2.75 15.67 -11.39
N ILE A 73 -3.98 15.13 -11.45
CA ILE A 73 -4.96 15.41 -12.49
C ILE A 73 -6.07 16.30 -11.90
N GLU A 74 -6.27 17.45 -12.52
CA GLU A 74 -7.29 18.41 -12.09
C GLU A 74 -8.70 17.78 -12.13
N GLY A 75 -9.47 17.96 -11.05
CA GLY A 75 -10.82 17.42 -10.91
C GLY A 75 -10.87 15.94 -10.50
N LEU A 76 -9.72 15.27 -10.37
CA LEU A 76 -9.66 13.89 -9.91
C LEU A 76 -9.18 13.84 -8.46
N PHE A 77 -10.01 13.25 -7.60
CA PHE A 77 -9.75 13.10 -6.17
C PHE A 77 -9.63 11.62 -5.81
N VAL A 78 -8.87 11.32 -4.78
CA VAL A 78 -8.63 9.96 -4.29
C VAL A 78 -8.77 9.89 -2.78
N CYS A 79 -9.32 8.80 -2.27
CA CYS A 79 -9.45 8.55 -0.85
C CYS A 79 -9.42 7.05 -0.53
N GLY A 80 -9.39 6.72 0.75
CA GLY A 80 -9.39 5.34 1.21
C GLY A 80 -8.11 4.61 0.84
N ASN A 81 -8.22 3.30 0.65
CA ASN A 81 -7.07 2.43 0.37
C ASN A 81 -6.42 2.66 -1.00
N SER A 82 -7.05 3.40 -1.89
CA SER A 82 -6.41 3.89 -3.12
C SER A 82 -5.47 5.06 -2.87
N PHE A 83 -5.67 5.83 -1.79
CA PHE A 83 -4.78 6.93 -1.40
C PHE A 83 -3.65 6.45 -0.50
N LYS A 84 -3.99 5.80 0.61
CA LYS A 84 -3.05 5.12 1.50
C LYS A 84 -3.77 4.04 2.30
N VAL A 85 -3.01 3.09 2.80
CA VAL A 85 -3.57 2.06 3.68
C VAL A 85 -3.85 2.64 5.07
N TYR A 86 -5.02 2.36 5.58
CA TYR A 86 -5.47 2.74 6.93
C TYR A 86 -5.71 1.50 7.79
N ASP A 87 -5.31 1.58 9.05
CA ASP A 87 -5.55 0.49 10.03
C ASP A 87 -6.97 0.50 10.61
N LEU A 88 -7.63 1.67 10.59
CA LEU A 88 -8.93 1.88 11.21
C LEU A 88 -9.96 2.45 10.23
N ALA A 89 -11.15 1.89 10.21
CA ALA A 89 -12.27 2.34 9.38
C ALA A 89 -12.67 3.81 9.64
N ASP A 90 -12.59 4.26 10.89
CA ASP A 90 -12.87 5.66 11.25
C ASP A 90 -11.92 6.64 10.59
N SER A 91 -10.65 6.24 10.42
CA SER A 91 -9.66 7.06 9.71
C SER A 91 -9.97 7.16 8.23
N VAL A 92 -10.37 6.06 7.61
CA VAL A 92 -10.84 6.02 6.21
C VAL A 92 -12.05 6.93 6.03
N ALA A 93 -13.03 6.85 6.93
CA ALA A 93 -14.25 7.64 6.86
C ALA A 93 -13.96 9.16 6.91
N LYS A 94 -13.07 9.58 7.82
CA LYS A 94 -12.66 11.00 7.93
C LYS A 94 -11.96 11.49 6.67
N ASP A 95 -11.05 10.68 6.12
CA ASP A 95 -10.34 11.00 4.88
C ASP A 95 -11.29 11.11 3.69
N SER A 96 -12.23 10.18 3.57
CA SER A 96 -13.23 10.17 2.50
C SER A 96 -14.18 11.38 2.57
N LEU A 97 -14.56 11.81 3.78
CA LEU A 97 -15.34 13.04 3.98
C LEU A 97 -14.58 14.30 3.53
N LEU A 98 -13.26 14.33 3.78
CA LEU A 98 -12.41 15.42 3.33
C LEU A 98 -12.32 15.46 1.81
N ALA A 99 -12.10 14.31 1.17
CA ALA A 99 -12.09 14.19 -0.29
C ALA A 99 -13.41 14.69 -0.91
N GLY A 100 -14.54 14.29 -0.33
CA GLY A 100 -15.87 14.73 -0.79
C GLY A 100 -16.06 16.24 -0.65
N LYS A 101 -15.60 16.88 0.43
CA LYS A 101 -15.62 18.33 0.60
C LYS A 101 -14.77 19.03 -0.45
N GLN A 102 -13.55 18.57 -0.68
CA GLN A 102 -12.65 19.15 -1.67
C GLN A 102 -13.22 19.05 -3.08
N ALA A 103 -13.82 17.92 -3.44
CA ALA A 103 -14.51 17.76 -4.72
C ALA A 103 -15.70 18.73 -4.87
N ALA A 104 -16.49 18.90 -3.81
CA ALA A 104 -17.61 19.85 -3.81
C ALA A 104 -17.16 21.32 -3.93
N GLU A 105 -16.07 21.68 -3.27
CA GLU A 105 -15.46 23.02 -3.36
C GLU A 105 -14.90 23.28 -4.76
N TYR A 106 -14.25 22.31 -5.36
CA TYR A 106 -13.77 22.39 -6.74
C TYR A 106 -14.92 22.68 -7.71
N LEU A 107 -16.03 21.94 -7.61
CA LEU A 107 -17.22 22.18 -8.47
C LEU A 107 -17.84 23.57 -8.28
N LYS A 108 -17.81 24.13 -7.07
CA LYS A 108 -18.29 25.51 -6.82
C LYS A 108 -17.38 26.55 -7.45
N GLY A 109 -16.08 26.30 -7.52
CA GLY A 109 -15.10 27.18 -8.14
C GLY A 109 -15.17 27.20 -9.69
N LEU A 110 -15.81 26.21 -10.31
CA LEU A 110 -16.03 26.16 -11.76
C LEU A 110 -17.25 26.96 -12.24
N LYS A 111 -18.06 27.49 -11.33
CA LYS A 111 -19.23 28.34 -11.63
C LYS A 111 -18.87 29.82 -11.58
#